data_701bc3def7db890eb5847f9399e80113
#
_entry.id   701bc3def7db890eb5847f9399e80113
#
_cell.length_a   1.000
_cell.length_b   1.000
_cell.length_c   1.000
_cell.angle_alpha   90.00
_cell.angle_beta   90.00
_cell.angle_gamma   90.00
#
_symmetry.space_group_name_H-M   'P 1'
#
loop_
_entity.id
_entity.type
_entity.pdbx_description
1 polymer ?
#
loop_
_entity_poly.entity_id
_entity_poly.type
_entity_poly.pdbx_seq_one_letter_code
_entity_poly.pdbx_strand_id
1 'polypeptide(L)'
;MAGPLKASFEKIDPVFGNSFYLEKFVDKSCNDKPQWHFHPEFEIVYISAGDGKRHIGDHIGRYENGELIFLGPNLPHLSYAPEGNELVIQMTDDFWGKQFLSIPEMQAIKGLFDRGKTGIIFLDEVKHDIGNQLLAMSDMPAFERLVSLLSVLQQMATTDAYQSLNANGFAVEVNPQDQDRMEVIYAHVETHFQRVIPLEEVASLINMTVPAYCRYFKKLTNRTFTQMVNEFRITYASRLLQNDHLSIAAISFESGFNNLSHFNKQFKQITGVSPREYRQQLKNLVH
;
A
#
# COMPACT_ATOMS: atom_id res chain seq x y z
N MET A 1 -6.43 7.03 31.80
CA MET A 1 -6.76 7.59 30.49
C MET A 1 -5.76 7.00 29.51
N ALA A 2 -6.21 6.22 28.52
CA ALA A 2 -5.34 5.77 27.44
C ALA A 2 -4.87 7.00 26.67
N GLY A 3 -3.56 7.15 26.47
CA GLY A 3 -3.01 8.22 25.62
C GLY A 3 -3.55 8.10 24.20
N PRO A 4 -3.43 9.15 23.35
CA PRO A 4 -3.90 9.12 21.98
C PRO A 4 -3.29 7.91 21.24
N LEU A 5 -4.12 7.18 20.51
CA LEU A 5 -3.70 6.07 19.65
C LEU A 5 -2.69 6.62 18.63
N LYS A 6 -1.44 6.16 18.71
CA LYS A 6 -0.40 6.59 17.78
C LYS A 6 -0.49 5.68 16.54
N ALA A 7 -0.72 6.28 15.38
CA ALA A 7 -0.76 5.56 14.11
C ALA A 7 0.62 4.95 13.78
N SER A 8 0.63 3.71 13.30
CA SER A 8 1.82 3.04 12.77
C SER A 8 1.95 3.29 11.26
N PHE A 9 3.18 3.42 10.79
CA PHE A 9 3.44 3.50 9.35
C PHE A 9 3.32 2.10 8.73
N GLU A 10 2.52 1.99 7.67
CA GLU A 10 2.40 0.80 6.85
C GLU A 10 3.06 1.03 5.49
N LYS A 11 3.84 0.06 5.01
CA LYS A 11 4.40 0.08 3.67
C LYS A 11 3.60 -0.83 2.77
N ILE A 12 3.19 -0.29 1.65
CA ILE A 12 2.46 -1.00 0.62
C ILE A 12 3.43 -1.35 -0.51
N ASP A 13 3.48 -2.63 -0.86
CA ASP A 13 4.24 -3.10 -2.01
C ASP A 13 3.26 -3.63 -3.07
N PRO A 14 3.22 -3.04 -4.28
CA PRO A 14 2.38 -3.54 -5.36
C PRO A 14 2.65 -5.02 -5.63
N VAL A 15 1.59 -5.80 -5.83
CA VAL A 15 1.73 -7.18 -6.26
C VAL A 15 2.47 -7.22 -7.59
N PHE A 16 3.37 -8.16 -7.72
CA PHE A 16 4.22 -8.32 -8.90
C PHE A 16 3.43 -8.23 -10.22
N GLY A 17 3.97 -7.45 -11.17
CA GLY A 17 3.31 -7.24 -12.47
C GLY A 17 2.20 -6.19 -12.49
N ASN A 18 1.91 -5.55 -11.36
CA ASN A 18 0.96 -4.45 -11.25
C ASN A 18 1.68 -3.17 -10.81
N SER A 19 1.18 -2.03 -11.27
CA SER A 19 1.66 -0.70 -10.85
C SER A 19 0.96 -0.18 -9.60
N PHE A 20 -0.03 -0.90 -9.09
CA PHE A 20 -0.79 -0.62 -7.88
C PHE A 20 -1.10 -1.94 -7.15
N TYR A 21 -1.36 -1.84 -5.87
CA TYR A 21 -1.81 -2.96 -5.05
C TYR A 21 -3.32 -3.15 -5.20
N LEU A 22 -3.77 -4.40 -5.32
CA LEU A 22 -5.17 -4.79 -5.25
C LEU A 22 -5.27 -6.12 -4.50
N GLU A 23 -6.04 -6.15 -3.43
CA GLU A 23 -6.31 -7.37 -2.68
C GLU A 23 -7.77 -7.45 -2.26
N LYS A 24 -8.31 -8.66 -2.34
CA LYS A 24 -9.65 -8.99 -1.87
C LYS A 24 -9.53 -9.89 -0.64
N PHE A 25 -10.05 -9.41 0.45
CA PHE A 25 -10.13 -10.14 1.71
C PHE A 25 -11.52 -10.75 1.84
N VAL A 26 -11.57 -12.06 2.05
CA VAL A 26 -12.82 -12.82 2.23
C VAL A 26 -12.79 -13.46 3.60
N ASP A 27 -13.90 -13.39 4.33
CA ASP A 27 -14.06 -13.97 5.67
C ASP A 27 -12.92 -13.60 6.64
N LYS A 28 -12.53 -12.31 6.65
CA LYS A 28 -11.58 -11.82 7.68
C LYS A 28 -12.08 -12.27 9.05
N SER A 29 -11.24 -12.99 9.79
CA SER A 29 -11.56 -13.40 11.14
C SER A 29 -11.18 -12.31 12.13
N CYS A 30 -11.94 -12.20 13.23
CA CYS A 30 -11.73 -11.24 14.33
C CYS A 30 -10.38 -11.36 15.07
N ASN A 31 -9.46 -12.23 14.63
CA ASN A 31 -8.13 -12.38 15.22
C ASN A 31 -7.14 -11.31 14.76
N ASP A 32 -7.37 -10.63 13.66
CA ASP A 32 -6.57 -9.52 13.20
C ASP A 32 -7.08 -8.24 13.87
N LYS A 33 -6.37 -7.82 14.91
CA LYS A 33 -6.71 -6.56 15.60
C LYS A 33 -6.61 -5.41 14.61
N PRO A 34 -7.66 -4.57 14.47
CA PRO A 34 -7.60 -3.38 13.65
C PRO A 34 -6.39 -2.54 14.06
N GLN A 35 -5.52 -2.23 13.11
CA GLN A 35 -4.34 -1.43 13.36
C GLN A 35 -4.62 0.02 12.93
N TRP A 36 -4.38 0.95 13.82
CA TRP A 36 -4.35 2.37 13.50
C TRP A 36 -3.06 2.65 12.76
N HIS A 37 -3.14 2.95 11.46
CA HIS A 37 -1.99 3.08 10.58
C HIS A 37 -2.15 4.21 9.56
N PHE A 38 -1.10 4.52 8.85
CA PHE A 38 -1.06 5.43 7.72
C PHE A 38 0.02 4.98 6.73
N HIS A 39 -0.12 5.37 5.46
CA HIS A 39 0.81 5.09 4.37
C HIS A 39 0.78 6.23 3.33
N PRO A 40 1.82 6.39 2.47
CA PRO A 40 1.90 7.47 1.49
C PRO A 40 1.03 7.27 0.24
N GLU A 41 0.42 6.11 0.07
CA GLU A 41 -0.45 5.80 -1.05
C GLU A 41 -1.86 6.38 -0.84
N PHE A 42 -2.57 6.61 -1.94
CA PHE A 42 -4.02 6.72 -1.96
C PHE A 42 -4.63 5.34 -1.81
N GLU A 43 -5.76 5.24 -1.15
CA GLU A 43 -6.44 3.99 -0.91
C GLU A 43 -7.92 4.06 -1.30
N ILE A 44 -8.39 3.06 -2.03
CA ILE A 44 -9.81 2.77 -2.24
C ILE A 44 -10.15 1.56 -1.39
N VAL A 45 -11.17 1.69 -0.53
CA VAL A 45 -11.72 0.58 0.24
C VAL A 45 -13.16 0.38 -0.15
N TYR A 46 -13.52 -0.84 -0.54
CA TYR A 46 -14.90 -1.25 -0.72
C TYR A 46 -15.25 -2.40 0.21
N ILE A 47 -16.18 -2.17 1.13
CA ILE A 47 -16.67 -3.17 2.07
C ILE A 47 -17.92 -3.82 1.47
N SER A 48 -17.74 -4.99 0.85
CA SER A 48 -18.86 -5.69 0.19
C SER A 48 -19.76 -6.45 1.16
N ALA A 49 -19.25 -6.82 2.33
CA ALA A 49 -20.02 -7.45 3.41
C ALA A 49 -19.40 -7.12 4.77
N GLY A 50 -20.21 -6.89 5.77
CA GLY A 50 -19.82 -6.57 7.14
C GLY A 50 -20.31 -5.21 7.60
N ASP A 51 -20.29 -5.01 8.90
CA ASP A 51 -20.56 -3.73 9.55
C ASP A 51 -19.62 -3.51 10.73
N GLY A 52 -19.41 -2.26 11.08
CA GLY A 52 -18.50 -1.94 12.17
C GLY A 52 -18.30 -0.47 12.44
N LYS A 53 -17.20 -0.16 13.14
CA LYS A 53 -16.79 1.21 13.42
C LYS A 53 -15.71 1.63 12.44
N ARG A 54 -15.83 2.85 11.92
CA ARG A 54 -14.87 3.52 11.07
C ARG A 54 -14.17 4.62 11.85
N HIS A 55 -12.84 4.66 11.75
CA HIS A 55 -12.05 5.77 12.27
C HIS A 55 -11.05 6.20 11.22
N ILE A 56 -11.19 7.42 10.70
CA ILE A 56 -10.35 8.02 9.64
C ILE A 56 -10.04 9.45 10.07
N GLY A 57 -8.76 9.75 10.32
CA GLY A 57 -8.39 11.04 10.87
C GLY A 57 -9.10 11.31 12.19
N ASP A 58 -9.89 12.39 12.27
CA ASP A 58 -10.74 12.72 13.42
C ASP A 58 -12.18 12.22 13.26
N HIS A 59 -12.52 11.67 12.11
CA HIS A 59 -13.86 11.17 11.85
C HIS A 59 -14.07 9.79 12.47
N ILE A 60 -15.08 9.67 13.34
CA ILE A 60 -15.53 8.40 13.91
C ILE A 60 -16.98 8.18 13.46
N GLY A 61 -17.23 7.04 12.82
CA GLY A 61 -18.55 6.67 12.31
C GLY A 61 -18.77 5.15 12.30
N ARG A 62 -19.87 4.74 11.73
CA ARG A 62 -20.15 3.33 11.41
C ARG A 62 -20.08 3.15 9.90
N TYR A 63 -19.70 1.95 9.51
CA TYR A 63 -19.81 1.49 8.12
C TYR A 63 -20.79 0.31 8.05
N GLU A 64 -21.35 0.11 6.88
CA GLU A 64 -22.27 -0.95 6.54
C GLU A 64 -21.91 -1.58 5.20
N ASN A 65 -22.57 -2.66 4.84
CA ASN A 65 -22.41 -3.30 3.53
C ASN A 65 -22.49 -2.29 2.37
N GLY A 66 -21.60 -2.40 1.43
CA GLY A 66 -21.55 -1.54 0.25
C GLY A 66 -20.88 -0.19 0.50
N GLU A 67 -20.15 -0.01 1.61
CA GLU A 67 -19.43 1.24 1.84
C GLU A 67 -18.24 1.35 0.91
N LEU A 68 -18.12 2.49 0.23
CA LEU A 68 -17.01 2.85 -0.65
C LEU A 68 -16.33 4.11 -0.13
N ILE A 69 -15.02 4.02 0.10
CA ILE A 69 -14.19 5.07 0.68
C ILE A 69 -12.99 5.32 -0.22
N PHE A 70 -12.53 6.58 -0.29
CA PHE A 70 -11.28 6.98 -0.90
C PHE A 70 -10.47 7.81 0.09
N LEU A 71 -9.26 7.35 0.40
CA LEU A 71 -8.35 7.97 1.36
C LEU A 71 -7.14 8.56 0.64
N GLY A 72 -6.72 9.73 1.07
CA GLY A 72 -5.50 10.35 0.60
C GLY A 72 -4.26 9.88 1.38
N PRO A 73 -3.07 10.23 0.87
CA PRO A 73 -1.80 9.84 1.46
C PRO A 73 -1.68 10.36 2.89
N ASN A 74 -1.08 9.52 3.73
CA ASN A 74 -0.77 9.82 5.13
C ASN A 74 -1.97 10.18 6.01
N LEU A 75 -3.18 9.87 5.59
CA LEU A 75 -4.38 10.02 6.41
C LEU A 75 -4.51 8.79 7.33
N PRO A 76 -4.33 8.92 8.66
CA PRO A 76 -4.43 7.77 9.54
C PRO A 76 -5.83 7.21 9.57
N HIS A 77 -5.90 5.89 9.52
CA HIS A 77 -7.15 5.15 9.54
C HIS A 77 -6.99 3.79 10.21
N LEU A 78 -8.11 3.18 10.58
CA LEU A 78 -8.15 1.79 10.99
C LEU A 78 -8.33 0.92 9.76
N SER A 79 -7.62 -0.20 9.69
CA SER A 79 -7.97 -1.27 8.76
C SER A 79 -9.34 -1.84 9.15
N TYR A 80 -10.22 -1.92 8.17
CA TYR A 80 -11.64 -2.21 8.35
C TYR A 80 -11.93 -3.70 8.51
N ALA A 81 -13.16 -3.96 8.96
CA ALA A 81 -13.83 -5.23 9.09
C ALA A 81 -13.08 -6.31 9.88
N PRO A 82 -13.35 -6.43 11.19
CA PRO A 82 -12.96 -7.63 11.93
C PRO A 82 -13.68 -8.88 11.40
N GLU A 83 -14.84 -8.73 10.77
CA GLU A 83 -15.62 -9.81 10.13
C GLU A 83 -16.25 -9.24 8.87
N GLY A 84 -15.98 -9.84 7.70
CA GLY A 84 -16.56 -9.40 6.44
C GLY A 84 -15.66 -9.54 5.23
N ASN A 85 -16.13 -9.00 4.13
CA ASN A 85 -15.42 -9.01 2.85
C ASN A 85 -15.09 -7.57 2.45
N GLU A 86 -13.83 -7.31 2.18
CA GLU A 86 -13.39 -6.02 1.68
C GLU A 86 -12.46 -6.18 0.48
N LEU A 87 -12.44 -5.18 -0.37
CA LEU A 87 -11.46 -5.02 -1.43
C LEU A 87 -10.70 -3.71 -1.19
N VAL A 88 -9.38 -3.80 -1.24
CA VAL A 88 -8.48 -2.68 -1.04
C VAL A 88 -7.66 -2.46 -2.30
N ILE A 89 -7.58 -1.21 -2.78
CA ILE A 89 -6.67 -0.78 -3.84
C ILE A 89 -5.82 0.35 -3.27
N GLN A 90 -4.49 0.22 -3.41
CA GLN A 90 -3.54 1.25 -2.97
C GLN A 90 -2.63 1.63 -4.13
N MET A 91 -2.40 2.94 -4.31
CA MET A 91 -1.66 3.49 -5.44
C MET A 91 -1.01 4.82 -5.08
N THR A 92 0.15 5.10 -5.67
CA THR A 92 0.72 6.45 -5.65
C THR A 92 0.05 7.33 -6.72
N ASP A 93 0.16 8.64 -6.61
CA ASP A 93 -0.38 9.57 -7.61
C ASP A 93 0.39 9.53 -8.95
N ASP A 94 1.55 8.91 -8.96
CA ASP A 94 2.43 8.78 -10.13
C ASP A 94 2.59 7.35 -10.65
N PHE A 95 1.75 6.39 -10.21
CA PHE A 95 1.91 4.97 -10.59
C PHE A 95 1.80 4.70 -12.11
N TRP A 96 1.20 5.60 -12.85
CA TRP A 96 1.15 5.62 -14.33
C TRP A 96 2.18 6.57 -14.97
N GLY A 97 3.08 7.14 -14.17
CA GLY A 97 4.12 8.07 -14.60
C GLY A 97 3.81 9.53 -14.25
N LYS A 98 4.84 10.25 -13.83
CA LYS A 98 4.77 11.61 -13.23
C LYS A 98 3.99 12.66 -14.04
N GLN A 99 3.88 12.50 -15.36
CA GLN A 99 3.24 13.49 -16.21
C GLN A 99 1.78 13.13 -16.57
N PHE A 100 1.33 11.91 -16.26
CA PHE A 100 0.04 11.43 -16.73
C PHE A 100 -1.14 12.24 -16.15
N LEU A 101 -1.11 12.60 -14.89
CA LEU A 101 -2.13 13.46 -14.26
C LEU A 101 -2.13 14.91 -14.78
N SER A 102 -1.13 15.30 -15.58
CA SER A 102 -1.00 16.65 -16.11
C SER A 102 -1.76 16.86 -17.43
N ILE A 103 -2.18 15.78 -18.11
CA ILE A 103 -2.93 15.87 -19.35
C ILE A 103 -4.37 16.35 -19.08
N PRO A 104 -5.00 17.08 -20.03
CA PRO A 104 -6.32 17.67 -19.83
C PRO A 104 -7.40 16.69 -19.41
N GLU A 105 -7.39 15.47 -19.96
CA GLU A 105 -8.38 14.43 -19.70
C GLU A 105 -8.35 13.92 -18.26
N MET A 106 -7.25 14.12 -17.54
CA MET A 106 -7.06 13.65 -16.17
C MET A 106 -7.40 14.70 -15.11
N GLN A 107 -7.85 15.88 -15.49
CA GLN A 107 -8.13 16.97 -14.54
C GLN A 107 -9.19 16.61 -13.49
N ALA A 108 -10.22 15.84 -13.88
CA ALA A 108 -11.23 15.37 -12.94
C ALA A 108 -10.62 14.43 -11.88
N ILE A 109 -9.79 13.48 -12.34
CA ILE A 109 -9.12 12.51 -11.44
C ILE A 109 -8.10 13.23 -10.54
N LYS A 110 -7.38 14.24 -11.04
CA LYS A 110 -6.52 15.08 -10.21
C LYS A 110 -7.32 15.77 -9.11
N GLY A 111 -8.50 16.32 -9.44
CA GLY A 111 -9.42 16.87 -8.46
C GLY A 111 -9.93 15.86 -7.42
N LEU A 112 -10.14 14.59 -7.82
CA LEU A 112 -10.45 13.51 -6.89
C LEU A 112 -9.32 13.27 -5.89
N PHE A 113 -8.07 13.21 -6.36
CA PHE A 113 -6.90 13.03 -5.50
C PHE A 113 -6.73 14.18 -4.50
N ASP A 114 -6.98 15.41 -4.94
CA ASP A 114 -6.95 16.56 -4.02
C ASP A 114 -8.05 16.48 -2.95
N ARG A 115 -9.28 16.07 -3.31
CA ARG A 115 -10.37 15.85 -2.35
C ARG A 115 -10.10 14.68 -1.42
N GLY A 116 -9.48 13.62 -1.94
CA GLY A 116 -9.15 12.41 -1.17
C GLY A 116 -8.27 12.66 0.05
N LYS A 117 -7.49 13.75 0.07
CA LYS A 117 -6.63 14.13 1.21
C LYS A 117 -7.38 14.30 2.52
N THR A 118 -8.67 14.60 2.47
CA THR A 118 -9.55 14.70 3.64
C THR A 118 -10.32 13.40 3.93
N GLY A 119 -10.13 12.38 3.11
CA GLY A 119 -10.96 11.19 3.12
C GLY A 119 -12.37 11.47 2.65
N ILE A 120 -12.88 10.68 1.74
CA ILE A 120 -14.24 10.81 1.21
C ILE A 120 -14.96 9.49 1.23
N ILE A 121 -16.25 9.53 1.52
CA ILE A 121 -17.18 8.41 1.41
C ILE A 121 -18.13 8.68 0.26
N PHE A 122 -18.39 7.67 -0.56
CA PHE A 122 -19.38 7.73 -1.65
C PHE A 122 -20.74 7.30 -1.14
N LEU A 123 -21.79 7.92 -1.69
CA LEU A 123 -23.16 7.79 -1.23
C LEU A 123 -24.03 7.17 -2.34
N ASP A 124 -25.27 6.92 -2.02
CA ASP A 124 -26.33 6.47 -2.94
C ASP A 124 -25.93 5.20 -3.74
N GLU A 125 -26.52 5.00 -4.90
CA GLU A 125 -26.29 3.82 -5.74
C GLU A 125 -24.89 3.80 -6.37
N VAL A 126 -24.23 4.96 -6.53
CA VAL A 126 -22.91 5.05 -7.16
C VAL A 126 -21.86 4.22 -6.42
N LYS A 127 -21.95 4.11 -5.10
CA LYS A 127 -21.03 3.28 -4.30
C LYS A 127 -21.14 1.79 -4.63
N HIS A 128 -22.34 1.31 -4.94
CA HIS A 128 -22.58 -0.09 -5.32
C HIS A 128 -22.14 -0.36 -6.76
N ASP A 129 -22.43 0.55 -7.69
CA ASP A 129 -22.00 0.42 -9.08
C ASP A 129 -20.48 0.38 -9.21
N ILE A 130 -19.80 1.30 -8.54
CA ILE A 130 -18.33 1.32 -8.49
C ILE A 130 -17.79 0.09 -7.74
N GLY A 131 -18.40 -0.26 -6.60
CA GLY A 131 -18.01 -1.43 -5.81
C GLY A 131 -18.05 -2.73 -6.61
N ASN A 132 -19.10 -2.94 -7.40
CA ASN A 132 -19.21 -4.10 -8.28
C ASN A 132 -18.13 -4.13 -9.37
N GLN A 133 -17.77 -2.96 -9.94
CA GLN A 133 -16.66 -2.87 -10.89
C GLN A 133 -15.32 -3.21 -10.20
N LEU A 134 -15.09 -2.70 -8.99
CA LEU A 134 -13.90 -3.00 -8.20
C LEU A 134 -13.78 -4.51 -7.91
N LEU A 135 -14.86 -5.16 -7.51
CA LEU A 135 -14.87 -6.61 -7.26
C LEU A 135 -14.53 -7.41 -8.53
N ALA A 136 -15.06 -7.00 -9.69
CA ALA A 136 -14.78 -7.65 -10.97
C ALA A 136 -13.29 -7.52 -11.38
N MET A 137 -12.60 -6.46 -10.95
CA MET A 137 -11.19 -6.23 -11.29
C MET A 137 -10.25 -7.32 -10.72
N SER A 138 -10.64 -8.03 -9.67
CA SER A 138 -9.82 -9.07 -9.07
C SER A 138 -9.44 -10.18 -10.03
N ASP A 139 -10.35 -10.50 -10.97
CA ASP A 139 -10.22 -11.60 -11.92
C ASP A 139 -9.75 -11.13 -13.32
N MET A 140 -9.51 -9.82 -13.49
CA MET A 140 -9.09 -9.26 -14.77
C MET A 140 -7.58 -9.44 -15.00
N PRO A 141 -7.13 -9.65 -16.27
CA PRO A 141 -5.74 -9.51 -16.64
C PRO A 141 -5.19 -8.11 -16.33
N ALA A 142 -3.87 -7.98 -16.22
CA ALA A 142 -3.23 -6.76 -15.72
C ALA A 142 -3.58 -5.49 -16.53
N PHE A 143 -3.65 -5.57 -17.85
CA PHE A 143 -3.98 -4.42 -18.70
C PHE A 143 -5.45 -3.99 -18.54
N GLU A 144 -6.38 -4.94 -18.59
CA GLU A 144 -7.81 -4.70 -18.42
C GLU A 144 -8.10 -4.15 -17.01
N ARG A 145 -7.39 -4.64 -16.02
CA ARG A 145 -7.45 -4.15 -14.64
C ARG A 145 -7.01 -2.68 -14.54
N LEU A 146 -5.93 -2.29 -15.22
CA LEU A 146 -5.46 -0.90 -15.27
C LEU A 146 -6.49 0.01 -15.94
N VAL A 147 -7.06 -0.41 -17.07
CA VAL A 147 -8.10 0.35 -17.78
C VAL A 147 -9.36 0.49 -16.94
N SER A 148 -9.77 -0.58 -16.26
CA SER A 148 -10.91 -0.57 -15.35
C SER A 148 -10.68 0.38 -14.17
N LEU A 149 -9.47 0.41 -13.58
CA LEU A 149 -9.13 1.35 -12.51
C LEU A 149 -9.24 2.81 -12.98
N LEU A 150 -8.77 3.13 -14.19
CA LEU A 150 -8.94 4.48 -14.76
C LEU A 150 -10.42 4.86 -14.90
N SER A 151 -11.25 3.93 -15.38
CA SER A 151 -12.69 4.14 -15.50
C SER A 151 -13.37 4.36 -14.15
N VAL A 152 -13.01 3.58 -13.15
CA VAL A 152 -13.50 3.71 -11.77
C VAL A 152 -13.10 5.07 -11.19
N LEU A 153 -11.84 5.46 -11.31
CA LEU A 153 -11.37 6.76 -10.82
C LEU A 153 -12.07 7.93 -11.50
N GLN A 154 -12.38 7.82 -12.81
CA GLN A 154 -13.15 8.83 -13.51
C GLN A 154 -14.59 8.92 -13.00
N GLN A 155 -15.26 7.79 -12.74
CA GLN A 155 -16.60 7.77 -12.16
C GLN A 155 -16.59 8.40 -10.76
N MET A 156 -15.62 8.02 -9.91
CA MET A 156 -15.43 8.62 -8.58
C MET A 156 -15.15 10.14 -8.66
N ALA A 157 -14.44 10.58 -9.69
CA ALA A 157 -14.06 11.98 -9.87
C ALA A 157 -15.23 12.88 -10.29
N THR A 158 -16.18 12.32 -11.05
CA THR A 158 -17.27 13.08 -11.69
C THR A 158 -18.61 12.99 -10.97
N THR A 159 -18.74 12.12 -9.97
CA THR A 159 -19.96 12.05 -9.15
C THR A 159 -19.99 13.18 -8.12
N ASP A 160 -21.18 13.70 -7.84
CA ASP A 160 -21.46 14.61 -6.73
C ASP A 160 -21.99 13.86 -5.49
N ALA A 161 -22.23 12.54 -5.61
CA ALA A 161 -22.73 11.68 -4.53
C ALA A 161 -21.59 11.24 -3.60
N TYR A 162 -20.96 12.19 -2.91
CA TYR A 162 -19.92 11.92 -1.92
C TYR A 162 -19.97 12.91 -0.74
N GLN A 163 -19.31 12.55 0.35
CA GLN A 163 -19.13 13.39 1.53
C GLN A 163 -17.67 13.35 1.99
N SER A 164 -17.08 14.53 2.30
CA SER A 164 -15.78 14.61 2.98
C SER A 164 -15.91 14.19 4.43
N LEU A 165 -14.94 13.43 4.92
CA LEU A 165 -14.94 12.89 6.28
C LEU A 165 -14.26 13.83 7.28
N ASN A 166 -13.20 14.53 6.86
CA ASN A 166 -12.43 15.42 7.72
C ASN A 166 -12.49 16.86 7.18
N ALA A 167 -12.28 17.85 8.04
CA ALA A 167 -12.20 19.23 7.63
C ALA A 167 -10.93 19.49 6.81
N ASN A 168 -11.01 20.41 5.85
CA ASN A 168 -9.83 20.91 5.14
C ASN A 168 -8.83 21.50 6.13
N GLY A 169 -7.59 21.02 6.11
CA GLY A 169 -6.55 21.43 7.05
C GLY A 169 -6.49 20.55 8.31
N PHE A 170 -7.23 19.45 8.36
CA PHE A 170 -7.02 18.41 9.36
C PHE A 170 -5.59 17.89 9.21
N ALA A 171 -4.67 18.50 9.96
CA ALA A 171 -3.34 17.96 10.15
C ALA A 171 -3.47 16.84 11.19
N VAL A 172 -3.49 15.62 10.71
CA VAL A 172 -3.26 14.51 11.60
C VAL A 172 -1.97 14.79 12.37
N GLU A 173 -1.95 14.51 13.68
CA GLU A 173 -0.71 14.34 14.45
C GLU A 173 0.08 13.08 14.00
N VAL A 174 0.19 12.80 12.71
CA VAL A 174 1.39 12.24 12.15
C VAL A 174 2.40 13.35 12.33
N ASN A 175 3.31 13.19 13.27
CA ASN A 175 4.35 14.17 13.46
C ASN A 175 5.01 14.39 12.09
N PRO A 176 4.88 15.58 11.44
CA PRO A 176 5.43 15.79 10.10
C PRO A 176 6.90 15.39 10.02
N GLN A 177 7.60 15.54 11.14
CA GLN A 177 8.98 15.11 11.29
C GLN A 177 9.15 13.57 11.20
N ASP A 178 8.14 12.79 11.60
CA ASP A 178 8.19 11.33 11.45
C ASP A 178 7.94 10.93 9.99
N GLN A 179 7.09 11.66 9.28
CA GLN A 179 6.87 11.48 7.83
C GLN A 179 8.15 11.82 7.04
N ASP A 180 8.70 13.03 7.21
CA ASP A 180 9.94 13.43 6.53
C ASP A 180 11.08 12.43 6.76
N ARG A 181 11.21 11.95 8.01
CA ARG A 181 12.22 10.95 8.36
C ARG A 181 11.99 9.61 7.66
N MET A 182 10.74 9.17 7.56
CA MET A 182 10.42 7.92 6.89
C MET A 182 10.64 8.02 5.39
N GLU A 183 10.26 9.13 4.75
CA GLU A 183 10.55 9.38 3.34
C GLU A 183 12.05 9.33 3.05
N VAL A 184 12.88 9.97 3.89
CA VAL A 184 14.35 9.91 3.77
C VAL A 184 14.86 8.48 3.89
N ILE A 185 14.37 7.70 4.87
CA ILE A 185 14.77 6.31 5.08
C ILE A 185 14.40 5.45 3.86
N TYR A 186 13.16 5.56 3.38
CA TYR A 186 12.68 4.76 2.25
C TYR A 186 13.42 5.10 0.95
N ALA A 187 13.57 6.38 0.61
CA ALA A 187 14.31 6.83 -0.57
C ALA A 187 15.79 6.34 -0.54
N HIS A 188 16.39 6.34 0.66
CA HIS A 188 17.75 5.82 0.83
C HIS A 188 17.80 4.30 0.59
N VAL A 189 16.86 3.54 1.12
CA VAL A 189 16.81 2.09 0.92
C VAL A 189 16.52 1.76 -0.55
N GLU A 190 15.57 2.41 -1.17
CA GLU A 190 15.22 2.22 -2.59
C GLU A 190 16.45 2.42 -3.51
N THR A 191 17.28 3.40 -3.19
CA THR A 191 18.49 3.67 -3.97
C THR A 191 19.63 2.68 -3.69
N HIS A 192 19.69 2.09 -2.49
CA HIS A 192 20.89 1.39 -2.02
C HIS A 192 20.64 -0.07 -1.55
N PHE A 193 19.44 -0.63 -1.68
CA PHE A 193 19.08 -1.95 -1.15
C PHE A 193 19.96 -3.09 -1.64
N GLN A 194 20.58 -2.95 -2.83
CA GLN A 194 21.45 -3.98 -3.42
C GLN A 194 22.79 -4.13 -2.69
N ARG A 195 23.23 -3.12 -1.92
CA ARG A 195 24.43 -3.20 -1.09
C ARG A 195 24.07 -3.39 0.40
N VAL A 196 25.08 -3.64 1.20
CA VAL A 196 24.93 -3.56 2.66
C VAL A 196 24.67 -2.11 3.06
N ILE A 197 23.63 -1.85 3.80
CA ILE A 197 23.32 -0.54 4.38
C ILE A 197 23.55 -0.61 5.89
N PRO A 198 24.65 0.02 6.40
CA PRO A 198 24.92 0.06 7.83
C PRO A 198 23.81 0.82 8.58
N LEU A 199 23.47 0.39 9.79
CA LEU A 199 22.49 1.10 10.63
C LEU A 199 22.96 2.53 11.00
N GLU A 200 24.28 2.72 11.14
CA GLU A 200 24.91 4.01 11.39
C GLU A 200 24.62 5.01 10.28
N GLU A 201 24.66 4.54 9.03
CA GLU A 201 24.38 5.36 7.85
C GLU A 201 22.95 5.92 7.90
N VAL A 202 21.97 5.05 8.09
CA VAL A 202 20.55 5.45 8.09
C VAL A 202 20.20 6.27 9.34
N ALA A 203 20.74 5.91 10.49
CA ALA A 203 20.52 6.65 11.72
C ALA A 203 21.04 8.10 11.60
N SER A 204 22.18 8.28 10.93
CA SER A 204 22.78 9.60 10.69
C SER A 204 21.93 10.48 9.77
N LEU A 205 21.27 9.90 8.74
CA LEU A 205 20.40 10.64 7.82
C LEU A 205 19.25 11.37 8.54
N ILE A 206 18.80 10.82 9.64
CA ILE A 206 17.68 11.38 10.44
C ILE A 206 18.13 11.94 11.79
N ASN A 207 19.45 12.16 11.95
CA ASN A 207 20.07 12.71 13.16
C ASN A 207 19.76 11.91 14.44
N MET A 208 19.84 10.57 14.36
CA MET A 208 19.64 9.67 15.52
C MET A 208 20.86 8.80 15.79
N THR A 209 21.02 8.37 17.05
CA THR A 209 21.93 7.25 17.38
C THR A 209 21.31 5.92 16.92
N VAL A 210 22.15 4.92 16.61
CA VAL A 210 21.65 3.59 16.18
C VAL A 210 20.63 2.97 17.15
N PRO A 211 20.83 2.96 18.47
CA PRO A 211 19.82 2.43 19.39
C PRO A 211 18.50 3.23 19.37
N ALA A 212 18.57 4.56 19.23
CA ALA A 212 17.37 5.40 19.11
C ALA A 212 16.62 5.12 17.82
N TYR A 213 17.35 5.04 16.70
CA TYR A 213 16.83 4.69 15.38
C TYR A 213 16.12 3.33 15.37
N CYS A 214 16.75 2.28 15.89
CA CYS A 214 16.15 0.95 15.91
C CYS A 214 14.83 0.92 16.71
N ARG A 215 14.76 1.60 17.86
CA ARG A 215 13.51 1.71 18.63
C ARG A 215 12.47 2.54 17.91
N TYR A 216 12.88 3.68 17.33
CA TYR A 216 12.03 4.58 16.56
C TYR A 216 11.41 3.86 15.39
N PHE A 217 12.26 3.26 14.53
CA PHE A 217 11.84 2.57 13.32
C PHE A 217 10.89 1.40 13.64
N LYS A 218 11.26 0.53 14.60
CA LYS A 218 10.41 -0.59 15.01
C LYS A 218 9.08 -0.13 15.61
N LYS A 219 9.07 0.98 16.36
CA LYS A 219 7.84 1.53 16.94
C LYS A 219 6.90 2.08 15.86
N LEU A 220 7.45 2.68 14.80
CA LEU A 220 6.70 3.33 13.74
C LEU A 220 6.20 2.33 12.68
N THR A 221 7.02 1.32 12.32
CA THR A 221 6.73 0.38 11.22
C THR A 221 6.33 -1.02 11.69
N ASN A 222 6.42 -1.29 12.99
CA ASN A 222 6.28 -2.62 13.58
C ASN A 222 7.25 -3.69 13.03
N ARG A 223 8.29 -3.27 12.29
CA ARG A 223 9.31 -4.11 11.63
C ARG A 223 10.71 -3.67 12.02
N THR A 224 11.70 -4.53 11.82
CA THR A 224 13.10 -4.12 11.88
C THR A 224 13.54 -3.54 10.54
N PHE A 225 14.57 -2.68 10.55
CA PHE A 225 15.16 -2.13 9.33
C PHE A 225 15.65 -3.22 8.37
N THR A 226 16.28 -4.29 8.90
CA THR A 226 16.73 -5.42 8.09
C THR A 226 15.58 -6.17 7.41
N GLN A 227 14.43 -6.30 8.07
CA GLN A 227 13.23 -6.89 7.45
C GLN A 227 12.77 -6.04 6.27
N MET A 228 12.68 -4.73 6.42
CA MET A 228 12.31 -3.82 5.34
C MET A 228 13.28 -3.92 4.16
N VAL A 229 14.60 -3.88 4.40
CA VAL A 229 15.59 -4.02 3.32
C VAL A 229 15.44 -5.35 2.59
N ASN A 230 15.16 -6.44 3.30
CA ASN A 230 14.93 -7.74 2.68
C ASN A 230 13.65 -7.75 1.83
N GLU A 231 12.60 -7.08 2.25
CA GLU A 231 11.36 -6.92 1.46
C GLU A 231 11.65 -6.19 0.14
N PHE A 232 12.38 -5.09 0.16
CA PHE A 232 12.83 -4.41 -1.07
C PHE A 232 13.60 -5.33 -2.01
N ARG A 233 14.56 -6.09 -1.45
CA ARG A 233 15.36 -7.05 -2.22
C ARG A 233 14.51 -8.15 -2.85
N ILE A 234 13.55 -8.69 -2.11
CA ILE A 234 12.65 -9.74 -2.62
C ILE A 234 11.71 -9.18 -3.67
N THR A 235 11.15 -7.99 -3.49
CA THR A 235 10.33 -7.32 -4.50
C THR A 235 11.10 -7.12 -5.80
N TYR A 236 12.37 -6.67 -5.72
CA TYR A 236 13.23 -6.54 -6.89
C TYR A 236 13.55 -7.90 -7.53
N ALA A 237 13.88 -8.92 -6.72
CA ALA A 237 14.13 -10.28 -7.19
C ALA A 237 12.91 -10.87 -7.91
N SER A 238 11.71 -10.61 -7.42
CA SER A 238 10.47 -11.07 -8.02
C SER A 238 10.28 -10.52 -9.43
N ARG A 239 10.65 -9.27 -9.67
CA ARG A 239 10.67 -8.67 -11.02
C ARG A 239 11.70 -9.32 -11.94
N LEU A 240 12.90 -9.61 -11.43
CA LEU A 240 13.95 -10.27 -12.21
C LEU A 240 13.61 -11.72 -12.57
N LEU A 241 12.75 -12.40 -11.80
CA LEU A 241 12.32 -13.76 -12.07
C LEU A 241 11.50 -13.92 -13.37
N GLN A 242 10.97 -12.83 -13.93
CA GLN A 242 10.38 -12.83 -15.28
C GLN A 242 11.40 -13.13 -16.37
N ASN A 243 12.67 -12.82 -16.13
CA ASN A 243 13.72 -13.04 -17.10
C ASN A 243 14.23 -14.48 -17.01
N ASP A 244 13.87 -15.31 -17.99
CA ASP A 244 14.25 -16.71 -18.06
C ASP A 244 15.75 -16.94 -18.26
N HIS A 245 16.49 -15.95 -18.73
CA HIS A 245 17.94 -16.06 -18.97
C HIS A 245 18.76 -15.91 -17.69
N LEU A 246 18.17 -15.39 -16.60
CA LEU A 246 18.87 -15.22 -15.34
C LEU A 246 18.70 -16.47 -14.45
N SER A 247 19.79 -16.98 -13.92
CA SER A 247 19.72 -18.05 -12.90
C SER A 247 19.19 -17.52 -11.57
N ILE A 248 18.56 -18.37 -10.77
CA ILE A 248 18.11 -18.01 -9.40
C ILE A 248 19.28 -17.47 -8.56
N ALA A 249 20.48 -18.05 -8.73
CA ALA A 249 21.67 -17.57 -8.03
C ALA A 249 22.08 -16.17 -8.47
N ALA A 250 22.07 -15.87 -9.80
CA ALA A 250 22.38 -14.54 -10.31
C ALA A 250 21.37 -13.51 -9.78
N ILE A 251 20.07 -13.82 -9.81
CA ILE A 251 19.01 -12.95 -9.27
C ILE A 251 19.22 -12.68 -7.78
N SER A 252 19.58 -13.72 -7.00
CA SER A 252 19.88 -13.54 -5.58
C SER A 252 20.98 -12.50 -5.34
N PHE A 253 22.09 -12.61 -6.06
CA PHE A 253 23.21 -11.67 -5.92
C PHE A 253 22.87 -10.26 -6.43
N GLU A 254 22.21 -10.16 -7.56
CA GLU A 254 21.78 -8.88 -8.15
C GLU A 254 20.76 -8.15 -7.26
N SER A 255 19.98 -8.90 -6.49
CA SER A 255 19.06 -8.36 -5.49
C SER A 255 19.72 -8.01 -4.15
N GLY A 256 21.03 -8.10 -4.04
CA GLY A 256 21.79 -7.71 -2.85
C GLY A 256 21.91 -8.77 -1.76
N PHE A 257 21.60 -10.04 -2.05
CA PHE A 257 21.84 -11.14 -1.11
C PHE A 257 23.22 -11.78 -1.35
N ASN A 258 24.02 -11.87 -0.31
CA ASN A 258 25.35 -12.50 -0.37
C ASN A 258 25.31 -14.01 -0.17
N ASN A 259 24.14 -14.59 0.10
CA ASN A 259 23.95 -15.99 0.40
C ASN A 259 22.64 -16.50 -0.18
N LEU A 260 22.72 -17.48 -1.08
CA LEU A 260 21.57 -18.07 -1.77
C LEU A 260 20.60 -18.78 -0.81
N SER A 261 21.09 -19.41 0.23
CA SER A 261 20.23 -20.10 1.21
C SER A 261 19.43 -19.10 2.01
N HIS A 262 20.05 -17.97 2.39
CA HIS A 262 19.37 -16.85 3.06
C HIS A 262 18.31 -16.22 2.13
N PHE A 263 18.66 -15.99 0.87
CA PHE A 263 17.73 -15.51 -0.16
C PHE A 263 16.51 -16.42 -0.27
N ASN A 264 16.69 -17.72 -0.49
CA ASN A 264 15.59 -18.68 -0.63
C ASN A 264 14.68 -18.70 0.59
N LYS A 265 15.26 -18.62 1.80
CA LYS A 265 14.50 -18.53 3.04
C LYS A 265 13.66 -17.27 3.11
N GLN A 266 14.26 -16.09 2.84
CA GLN A 266 13.57 -14.83 2.88
C GLN A 266 12.49 -14.72 1.78
N PHE A 267 12.82 -15.19 0.56
CA PHE A 267 11.89 -15.22 -0.55
C PHE A 267 10.63 -16.04 -0.20
N LYS A 268 10.81 -17.27 0.30
CA LYS A 268 9.68 -18.12 0.70
C LYS A 268 8.90 -17.52 1.88
N GLN A 269 9.58 -16.88 2.83
CA GLN A 269 8.93 -16.25 3.97
C GLN A 269 8.04 -15.07 3.55
N ILE A 270 8.47 -14.28 2.55
CA ILE A 270 7.78 -13.06 2.11
C ILE A 270 6.71 -13.37 1.06
N THR A 271 6.99 -14.28 0.11
CA THR A 271 6.09 -14.58 -1.02
C THR A 271 5.22 -15.84 -0.84
N GLY A 272 5.47 -16.60 0.22
CA GLY A 272 4.79 -17.88 0.47
C GLY A 272 5.35 -19.08 -0.32
N VAL A 273 6.07 -18.85 -1.43
CA VAL A 273 6.59 -19.90 -2.33
C VAL A 273 8.09 -19.74 -2.57
N SER A 274 8.76 -20.79 -3.06
CA SER A 274 10.18 -20.67 -3.43
C SER A 274 10.37 -19.83 -4.70
N PRO A 275 11.58 -19.28 -4.95
CA PRO A 275 11.86 -18.53 -6.19
C PRO A 275 11.62 -19.36 -7.45
N ARG A 276 11.85 -20.66 -7.39
CA ARG A 276 11.62 -21.59 -8.52
C ARG A 276 10.14 -21.79 -8.80
N GLU A 277 9.35 -22.01 -7.76
CA GLU A 277 7.89 -22.14 -7.86
C GLU A 277 7.27 -20.85 -8.35
N TYR A 278 7.72 -19.70 -7.83
CA TYR A 278 7.28 -18.38 -8.25
C TYR A 278 7.53 -18.16 -9.76
N ARG A 279 8.73 -18.45 -10.26
CA ARG A 279 9.03 -18.39 -11.70
C ARG A 279 8.14 -19.31 -12.53
N GLN A 280 7.84 -20.52 -12.02
CA GLN A 280 6.95 -21.44 -12.74
C GLN A 280 5.51 -20.90 -12.80
N GLN A 281 5.02 -20.30 -11.74
CA GLN A 281 3.70 -19.65 -11.72
C GLN A 281 3.63 -18.50 -12.74
N LEU A 282 4.67 -17.66 -12.83
CA LEU A 282 4.75 -16.59 -13.83
C LEU A 282 4.65 -17.13 -15.27
N LYS A 283 5.32 -18.23 -15.59
CA LYS A 283 5.24 -18.86 -16.93
C LYS A 283 3.85 -19.33 -17.26
N ASN A 284 3.15 -19.88 -16.28
CA ASN A 284 1.78 -20.38 -16.48
C ASN A 284 0.75 -19.26 -16.63
N LEU A 285 1.07 -18.01 -16.24
CA LEU A 285 0.20 -16.84 -16.44
C LEU A 285 0.36 -16.19 -17.82
N VAL A 286 1.44 -16.49 -18.55
CA VAL A 286 1.76 -15.89 -19.86
C VAL A 286 1.32 -16.81 -21.02
N HIS A 287 0.87 -18.02 -20.72
CA HIS A 287 0.30 -18.98 -21.67
C HIS A 287 -1.16 -19.25 -21.37
#